data_456a253d9ba8e2729e7cb1fe682a4620
#
_entry.id   456a253d9ba8e2729e7cb1fe682a4620
#
_cell.length_a   1.000
_cell.length_b   1.000
_cell.length_c   1.000
_cell.angle_alpha   90.00
_cell.angle_beta   90.00
_cell.angle_gamma   90.00
#
_symmetry.space_group_name_H-M   'P 1'
#
loop_
_entity.id
_entity.type
_entity.pdbx_description
1 polymer ?
#
loop_
_entity_poly.entity_id
_entity_poly.type
_entity_poly.pdbx_seq_one_letter_code
_entity_poly.pdbx_strand_id
1 'polypeptide(L)'
;GRFYRNSLNSGCQVITVREELDIIKSYMTIINIRYNNEISIEYKVDENLLDILMLKLILQPLVENAVHHGRRQKEGKGELCISVQALDDKLMEVSVRDNGVGIPEDKIRLILEGGYKTSKSGFGLHSVKQRVELFYGIEDAVSISSQPGCWTEVRVRFSYKTDG
;
A
#
# COMPACT_ATOMS: atom_id res chain seq x y z
N GLY A 1 -15.53 19.54 0.40
CA GLY A 1 -15.08 20.75 -0.20
C GLY A 1 -14.67 20.59 -1.65
N ARG A 2 -14.00 21.59 -2.15
CA ARG A 2 -13.55 21.62 -3.55
C ARG A 2 -12.74 20.39 -3.93
N PHE A 3 -11.91 19.92 -3.02
CA PHE A 3 -11.04 18.78 -3.23
C PHE A 3 -11.82 17.50 -3.54
N TYR A 4 -12.81 17.19 -2.72
CA TYR A 4 -13.62 15.98 -2.91
C TYR A 4 -14.47 16.07 -4.15
N ARG A 5 -14.98 17.26 -4.45
CA ARG A 5 -15.79 17.49 -5.63
C ARG A 5 -14.99 17.21 -6.91
N ASN A 6 -13.75 17.66 -6.96
CA ASN A 6 -12.87 17.41 -8.10
C ASN A 6 -12.53 15.94 -8.23
N SER A 7 -12.34 15.24 -7.11
CA SER A 7 -12.06 13.81 -7.11
C SER A 7 -13.22 13.00 -7.67
N LEU A 8 -14.43 13.33 -7.27
CA LEU A 8 -15.64 12.67 -7.77
C LEU A 8 -15.83 12.92 -9.26
N ASN A 9 -15.59 14.14 -9.71
CA ASN A 9 -15.77 14.52 -11.11
C ASN A 9 -14.72 13.90 -12.02
N SER A 10 -13.53 13.62 -11.51
CA SER A 10 -12.46 12.99 -12.28
C SER A 10 -12.52 11.46 -12.26
N GLY A 11 -13.52 10.87 -11.62
CA GLY A 11 -13.62 9.42 -11.48
C GLY A 11 -12.78 8.85 -10.34
N CYS A 12 -12.02 9.68 -9.65
CA CYS A 12 -11.29 9.24 -8.46
C CYS A 12 -12.27 9.02 -7.31
N GLN A 13 -12.07 7.95 -6.57
CA GLN A 13 -12.91 7.63 -5.42
C GLN A 13 -12.12 7.75 -4.14
N VAL A 14 -12.75 8.30 -3.12
CA VAL A 14 -12.23 8.28 -1.76
C VAL A 14 -13.11 7.37 -0.92
N ILE A 15 -12.48 6.63 -0.04
CA ILE A 15 -13.16 5.75 0.90
C ILE A 15 -12.49 5.92 2.26
N THR A 16 -13.13 5.41 3.30
CA THR A 16 -12.49 5.42 4.61
C THR A 16 -11.38 4.39 4.68
N VAL A 17 -10.44 4.60 5.60
CA VAL A 17 -9.41 3.61 5.90
C VAL A 17 -10.05 2.27 6.24
N ARG A 18 -11.12 2.29 7.03
CA ARG A 18 -11.88 1.08 7.39
C ARG A 18 -12.35 0.31 6.16
N GLU A 19 -12.93 1.01 5.19
CA GLU A 19 -13.41 0.40 3.95
C GLU A 19 -12.27 -0.20 3.13
N GLU A 20 -11.15 0.49 3.04
CA GLU A 20 -9.98 -0.04 2.32
C GLU A 20 -9.45 -1.30 3.02
N LEU A 21 -9.40 -1.31 4.35
CA LEU A 21 -8.97 -2.49 5.10
C LEU A 21 -9.95 -3.66 4.94
N ASP A 22 -11.24 -3.39 4.85
CA ASP A 22 -12.24 -4.44 4.60
C ASP A 22 -12.05 -5.08 3.22
N ILE A 23 -11.72 -4.28 2.21
CA ILE A 23 -11.38 -4.78 0.87
C ILE A 23 -10.17 -5.72 0.96
N ILE A 24 -9.15 -5.32 1.70
CA ILE A 24 -7.94 -6.13 1.88
C ILE A 24 -8.24 -7.43 2.61
N LYS A 25 -9.07 -7.39 3.65
CA LYS A 25 -9.45 -8.60 4.38
C LYS A 25 -10.17 -9.60 3.47
N SER A 26 -11.07 -9.10 2.62
CA SER A 26 -11.76 -9.94 1.63
C SER A 26 -10.79 -10.54 0.62
N TYR A 27 -9.87 -9.73 0.13
CA TYR A 27 -8.81 -10.18 -0.77
C TYR A 27 -7.97 -11.28 -0.12
N MET A 28 -7.55 -11.09 1.12
CA MET A 28 -6.72 -12.06 1.83
C MET A 28 -7.47 -13.37 2.10
N THR A 29 -8.77 -13.30 2.34
CA THR A 29 -9.59 -14.51 2.48
C THR A 29 -9.53 -15.35 1.22
N ILE A 30 -9.68 -14.72 0.05
CA ILE A 30 -9.62 -15.39 -1.25
C ILE A 30 -8.22 -15.98 -1.49
N ILE A 31 -7.20 -15.18 -1.21
CA ILE A 31 -5.81 -15.60 -1.40
C ILE A 31 -5.47 -16.80 -0.51
N ASN A 32 -5.91 -16.80 0.74
CA ASN A 32 -5.63 -17.91 1.65
C ASN A 32 -6.39 -19.18 1.29
N ILE A 33 -7.57 -19.08 0.72
CA ILE A 33 -8.24 -20.25 0.15
C ILE A 33 -7.41 -20.85 -0.98
N ARG A 34 -6.89 -19.99 -1.85
CA ARG A 34 -6.08 -20.41 -3.00
C ARG A 34 -4.75 -21.05 -2.59
N TYR A 35 -4.16 -20.57 -1.51
CA TYR A 35 -2.80 -20.93 -1.11
C TYR A 35 -2.72 -21.65 0.23
N ASN A 36 -3.78 -22.32 0.63
CA ASN A 36 -3.83 -23.21 1.79
C ASN A 36 -3.42 -22.52 3.11
N ASN A 37 -3.84 -21.26 3.29
CA ASN A 37 -3.57 -20.50 4.51
C ASN A 37 -2.07 -20.32 4.82
N GLU A 38 -1.25 -20.23 3.78
CA GLU A 38 0.19 -20.07 3.94
C GLU A 38 0.62 -18.62 4.15
N ILE A 39 -0.33 -17.67 4.11
CA ILE A 39 -0.01 -16.25 4.28
C ILE A 39 -0.74 -15.74 5.51
N SER A 40 0.03 -15.26 6.49
CA SER A 40 -0.53 -14.60 7.66
C SER A 40 -0.40 -13.09 7.51
N ILE A 41 -1.37 -12.35 8.07
CA ILE A 41 -1.40 -10.90 7.99
C ILE A 41 -1.69 -10.33 9.38
N GLU A 42 -0.91 -9.33 9.76
CA GLU A 42 -1.08 -8.58 10.99
C GLU A 42 -1.47 -7.14 10.64
N TYR A 43 -2.37 -6.56 11.41
CA TYR A 43 -2.83 -5.19 11.22
C TYR A 43 -2.42 -4.36 12.43
N LYS A 44 -1.62 -3.31 12.20
CA LYS A 44 -1.24 -2.33 13.21
C LYS A 44 -1.84 -0.98 12.81
N VAL A 45 -3.07 -0.77 13.21
CA VAL A 45 -3.87 0.37 12.75
C VAL A 45 -4.24 1.25 13.92
N ASP A 46 -3.96 2.55 13.79
CA ASP A 46 -4.45 3.53 14.73
C ASP A 46 -5.96 3.66 14.52
N GLU A 47 -6.72 3.29 15.53
CA GLU A 47 -8.19 3.29 15.46
C GLU A 47 -8.77 4.68 15.20
N ASN A 48 -8.07 5.73 15.59
CA ASN A 48 -8.49 7.10 15.34
C ASN A 48 -8.46 7.48 13.87
N LEU A 49 -7.79 6.70 13.03
CA LEU A 49 -7.69 6.97 11.60
C LEU A 49 -8.69 6.15 10.77
N LEU A 50 -9.44 5.23 11.38
CA LEU A 50 -10.31 4.32 10.63
C LEU A 50 -11.37 5.04 9.80
N ASP A 51 -11.87 6.16 10.27
CA ASP A 51 -12.93 6.89 9.57
C ASP A 51 -12.40 8.06 8.72
N ILE A 52 -11.08 8.18 8.60
CA ILE A 52 -10.44 9.16 7.74
C ILE A 52 -10.61 8.72 6.29
N LEU A 53 -10.92 9.68 5.41
CA LEU A 53 -11.04 9.43 3.99
C LEU A 53 -9.66 9.39 3.33
N MET A 54 -9.48 8.44 2.44
CA MET A 54 -8.26 8.28 1.67
C MET A 54 -8.59 7.92 0.23
N LEU A 55 -7.67 8.18 -0.67
CA LEU A 55 -7.80 7.75 -2.05
C LEU A 55 -7.90 6.22 -2.10
N LYS A 56 -8.90 5.73 -2.81
CA LYS A 56 -9.12 4.29 -2.97
C LYS A 56 -7.95 3.62 -3.70
N LEU A 57 -7.68 2.39 -3.35
CA LEU A 57 -6.66 1.56 -4.01
C LEU A 57 -5.23 2.09 -3.82
N ILE A 58 -4.91 2.50 -2.60
CA ILE A 58 -3.53 2.73 -2.19
C ILE A 58 -2.94 1.46 -1.57
N LEU A 59 -3.64 0.88 -0.59
CA LEU A 59 -3.15 -0.30 0.13
C LEU A 59 -3.24 -1.59 -0.67
N GLN A 60 -4.30 -1.78 -1.42
CA GLN A 60 -4.50 -3.03 -2.14
C GLN A 60 -3.35 -3.37 -3.10
N PRO A 61 -2.85 -2.44 -3.94
CA PRO A 61 -1.69 -2.74 -4.77
C PRO A 61 -0.44 -3.11 -3.98
N LEU A 62 -0.25 -2.48 -2.81
CA LEU A 62 0.88 -2.81 -1.93
C LEU A 62 0.76 -4.23 -1.39
N VAL A 63 -0.44 -4.63 -0.99
CA VAL A 63 -0.70 -5.98 -0.49
C VAL A 63 -0.54 -7.01 -1.60
N GLU A 64 -1.09 -6.76 -2.78
CA GLU A 64 -0.93 -7.65 -3.94
C GLU A 64 0.54 -7.88 -4.26
N ASN A 65 1.30 -6.81 -4.24
CA ASN A 65 2.74 -6.86 -4.50
C ASN A 65 3.48 -7.68 -3.43
N ALA A 66 3.14 -7.47 -2.16
CA ALA A 66 3.73 -8.20 -1.05
C ALA A 66 3.39 -9.69 -1.10
N VAL A 67 2.15 -10.04 -1.43
CA VAL A 67 1.73 -11.44 -1.61
C VAL A 67 2.51 -12.09 -2.74
N HIS A 68 2.65 -11.40 -3.85
CA HIS A 68 3.37 -11.91 -5.01
C HIS A 68 4.85 -12.16 -4.68
N HIS A 69 5.51 -11.21 -4.03
CA HIS A 69 6.91 -11.33 -3.66
C HIS A 69 7.14 -12.35 -2.55
N GLY A 70 6.30 -12.34 -1.53
CA GLY A 70 6.46 -13.22 -0.37
C GLY A 70 6.28 -14.67 -0.70
N ARG A 71 5.45 -14.98 -1.72
CA ARG A 71 5.13 -16.36 -2.09
C ARG A 71 6.15 -17.04 -2.98
N ARG A 72 6.80 -16.26 -3.83
CA ARG A 72 7.58 -16.83 -4.93
C ARG A 72 8.87 -17.50 -4.51
N GLN A 73 9.41 -17.19 -3.38
CA GLN A 73 10.83 -17.32 -3.23
C GLN A 73 11.30 -17.74 -1.86
N LYS A 74 10.40 -17.87 -0.89
CA LYS A 74 10.77 -18.36 0.42
C LYS A 74 9.98 -19.62 0.73
N GLU A 75 10.69 -20.63 1.18
CA GLU A 75 10.04 -21.77 1.78
C GLU A 75 9.49 -21.34 3.13
N GLY A 76 8.27 -21.76 3.44
CA GLY A 76 7.60 -21.41 4.67
C GLY A 76 6.47 -20.45 4.48
N LYS A 77 5.92 -19.97 5.60
CA LYS A 77 4.74 -19.13 5.60
C LYS A 77 5.11 -17.68 5.29
N GLY A 78 4.36 -17.07 4.38
CA GLY A 78 4.46 -15.64 4.15
C GLY A 78 3.85 -14.87 5.30
N GLU A 79 4.50 -13.79 5.70
CA GLU A 79 4.02 -12.91 6.75
C GLU A 79 3.93 -11.49 6.21
N LEU A 80 2.75 -10.88 6.38
CA LEU A 80 2.52 -9.50 6.01
C LEU A 80 2.16 -8.69 7.24
N CYS A 81 2.57 -7.44 7.27
CA CYS A 81 2.13 -6.50 8.29
C CYS A 81 1.66 -5.23 7.61
N ILE A 82 0.41 -4.85 7.86
CA ILE A 82 -0.15 -3.58 7.40
C ILE A 82 -0.16 -2.63 8.58
N SER A 83 0.39 -1.43 8.36
CA SER A 83 0.39 -0.38 9.38
C SER A 83 -0.31 0.87 8.85
N VAL A 84 -1.09 1.51 9.70
CA VAL A 84 -1.72 2.80 9.43
C VAL A 84 -1.50 3.68 10.64
N GLN A 85 -0.80 4.79 10.46
CA GLN A 85 -0.44 5.66 11.59
C GLN A 85 -0.38 7.13 11.16
N ALA A 86 -0.62 8.01 12.10
CA ALA A 86 -0.39 9.43 11.90
C ALA A 86 1.09 9.73 12.11
N LEU A 87 1.68 10.49 11.20
CA LEU A 87 3.04 11.00 11.37
C LEU A 87 3.03 12.31 12.14
N ASP A 88 2.01 13.12 11.90
CA ASP A 88 1.76 14.37 12.64
C ASP A 88 0.27 14.72 12.48
N ASP A 89 -0.08 15.98 12.77
CA ASP A 89 -1.47 16.44 12.68
C ASP A 89 -2.02 16.48 11.24
N LYS A 90 -1.15 16.44 10.26
CA LYS A 90 -1.54 16.64 8.85
C LYS A 90 -1.23 15.48 7.95
N LEU A 91 -0.25 14.67 8.31
CA LEU A 91 0.23 13.56 7.48
C LEU A 91 -0.01 12.23 8.15
N MET A 92 -0.45 11.28 7.36
CA MET A 92 -0.52 9.88 7.78
C MET A 92 0.31 9.02 6.84
N GLU A 93 0.63 7.84 7.32
CA GLU A 93 1.39 6.87 6.55
C GLU A 93 0.69 5.52 6.61
N VAL A 94 0.56 4.90 5.46
CA VAL A 94 0.16 3.49 5.36
C VAL A 94 1.37 2.71 4.86
N SER A 95 1.55 1.50 5.36
CA SER A 95 2.67 0.68 4.94
C SER A 95 2.29 -0.79 4.90
N VAL A 96 3.00 -1.53 4.06
CA VAL A 96 2.90 -2.98 3.97
C VAL A 96 4.31 -3.54 4.00
N ARG A 97 4.57 -4.41 4.96
CA ARG A 97 5.84 -5.10 5.11
C ARG A 97 5.63 -6.59 4.89
N ASP A 98 6.51 -7.20 4.13
CA ASP A 98 6.53 -8.66 3.93
C ASP A 98 7.88 -9.24 4.35
N ASN A 99 7.90 -10.54 4.61
CA ASN A 99 9.10 -11.28 4.96
C ASN A 99 9.67 -12.04 3.75
N GLY A 100 9.44 -11.55 2.55
CA GLY A 100 9.92 -12.17 1.33
C GLY A 100 11.41 -12.00 1.09
N VAL A 101 11.82 -12.14 -0.16
CA VAL A 101 13.24 -12.12 -0.53
C VAL A 101 13.89 -10.75 -0.53
N GLY A 102 13.12 -9.71 -0.36
CA GLY A 102 13.64 -8.36 -0.45
C GLY A 102 13.85 -7.90 -1.89
N ILE A 103 14.28 -6.66 -2.01
CA ILE A 103 14.53 -6.01 -3.31
C ILE A 103 15.94 -5.41 -3.25
N PRO A 104 16.80 -5.68 -4.24
CA PRO A 104 18.11 -5.03 -4.30
C PRO A 104 17.96 -3.52 -4.42
N GLU A 105 18.86 -2.80 -3.79
CA GLU A 105 18.81 -1.34 -3.71
C GLU A 105 18.77 -0.67 -5.09
N ASP A 106 19.52 -1.17 -6.04
CA ASP A 106 19.56 -0.66 -7.41
C ASP A 106 18.21 -0.80 -8.12
N LYS A 107 17.40 -1.78 -7.77
CA LYS A 107 16.08 -1.99 -8.36
C LYS A 107 15.01 -1.12 -7.73
N ILE A 108 15.18 -0.69 -6.48
CA ILE A 108 14.20 0.16 -5.80
C ILE A 108 13.95 1.44 -6.58
N ARG A 109 15.03 2.11 -7.00
CA ARG A 109 14.91 3.33 -7.79
C ARG A 109 14.17 3.09 -9.11
N LEU A 110 14.51 2.00 -9.80
CA LEU A 110 13.86 1.65 -11.07
C LEU A 110 12.36 1.40 -10.89
N ILE A 111 11.98 0.74 -9.81
CA ILE A 111 10.57 0.48 -9.50
C ILE A 111 9.82 1.80 -9.33
N LEU A 112 10.36 2.72 -8.54
CA LEU A 112 9.72 4.00 -8.27
C LEU A 112 9.65 4.89 -9.51
N GLU A 113 10.61 4.78 -10.41
CA GLU A 113 10.63 5.53 -11.66
C GLU A 113 9.82 4.87 -12.78
N GLY A 114 9.27 3.67 -12.55
CA GLY A 114 8.46 2.97 -13.54
C GLY A 114 9.24 2.13 -14.53
N GLY A 115 10.55 2.01 -14.35
CA GLY A 115 11.42 1.24 -15.26
C GLY A 115 11.44 -0.25 -15.01
N TYR A 116 10.82 -0.72 -13.94
CA TYR A 116 10.77 -2.13 -13.57
C TYR A 116 9.39 -2.47 -13.02
N LYS A 117 8.74 -3.44 -13.65
CA LYS A 117 7.41 -3.86 -13.23
C LYS A 117 7.49 -4.98 -12.22
N THR A 118 6.87 -4.77 -11.05
CA THR A 118 6.88 -5.73 -9.96
C THR A 118 5.67 -6.64 -9.94
N SER A 119 4.64 -6.35 -10.73
CA SER A 119 3.42 -7.15 -10.79
C SER A 119 2.92 -7.30 -12.22
N LYS A 120 2.19 -8.38 -12.47
CA LYS A 120 1.60 -8.65 -13.78
C LYS A 120 0.36 -7.81 -14.06
N SER A 121 -0.24 -7.22 -13.03
CA SER A 121 -1.51 -6.51 -13.16
C SER A 121 -1.37 -5.11 -13.74
N GLY A 122 -0.16 -4.62 -13.92
CA GLY A 122 0.07 -3.25 -14.40
C GLY A 122 -0.12 -2.17 -13.35
N PHE A 123 -0.59 -2.52 -12.16
CA PHE A 123 -0.70 -1.61 -11.03
C PHE A 123 0.56 -1.71 -10.19
N GLY A 124 1.66 -1.20 -10.71
CA GLY A 124 2.92 -1.18 -10.00
C GLY A 124 2.98 -0.07 -8.97
N LEU A 125 4.03 -0.10 -8.17
CA LEU A 125 4.27 0.93 -7.14
C LEU A 125 4.45 2.31 -7.77
N HIS A 126 4.99 2.37 -8.98
CA HIS A 126 5.08 3.62 -9.72
C HIS A 126 3.71 4.24 -9.98
N SER A 127 2.72 3.42 -10.33
CA SER A 127 1.35 3.88 -10.56
C SER A 127 0.73 4.43 -9.28
N VAL A 128 0.93 3.75 -8.15
CA VAL A 128 0.48 4.24 -6.85
C VAL A 128 1.11 5.59 -6.54
N LYS A 129 2.42 5.70 -6.74
CA LYS A 129 3.17 6.94 -6.52
C LYS A 129 2.56 8.09 -7.34
N GLN A 130 2.36 7.88 -8.64
CA GLN A 130 1.78 8.90 -9.51
C GLN A 130 0.39 9.32 -9.06
N ARG A 131 -0.47 8.37 -8.75
CA ARG A 131 -1.86 8.65 -8.34
C ARG A 131 -1.90 9.43 -7.03
N VAL A 132 -1.14 9.01 -6.04
CA VAL A 132 -1.09 9.67 -4.73
C VAL A 132 -0.53 11.08 -4.84
N GLU A 133 0.58 11.23 -5.56
CA GLU A 133 1.22 12.54 -5.71
C GLU A 133 0.33 13.52 -6.46
N LEU A 134 -0.35 13.04 -7.50
CA LEU A 134 -1.27 13.88 -8.26
C LEU A 134 -2.50 14.27 -7.45
N PHE A 135 -3.11 13.30 -6.77
CA PHE A 135 -4.34 13.52 -6.00
C PHE A 135 -4.10 14.45 -4.81
N TYR A 136 -3.03 14.23 -4.07
CA TYR A 136 -2.75 15.00 -2.85
C TYR A 136 -1.86 16.23 -3.09
N GLY A 137 -1.31 16.39 -4.29
CA GLY A 137 -0.43 17.52 -4.60
C GLY A 137 0.88 17.49 -3.83
N ILE A 138 1.47 16.32 -3.65
CA ILE A 138 2.71 16.13 -2.89
C ILE A 138 3.75 15.41 -3.74
N GLU A 139 4.99 15.45 -3.29
CA GLU A 139 6.11 14.75 -3.91
C GLU A 139 6.64 13.66 -2.98
N ASP A 140 7.31 12.68 -3.56
CA ASP A 140 7.97 11.60 -2.82
C ASP A 140 7.04 10.87 -1.86
N ALA A 141 5.83 10.61 -2.33
CA ALA A 141 4.79 9.98 -1.50
C ALA A 141 5.10 8.52 -1.18
N VAL A 142 5.83 7.81 -2.03
CA VAL A 142 6.11 6.38 -1.87
C VAL A 142 7.59 6.16 -1.60
N SER A 143 7.88 5.38 -0.57
CA SER A 143 9.24 4.95 -0.26
C SER A 143 9.28 3.44 -0.08
N ILE A 144 10.39 2.83 -0.44
CA ILE A 144 10.62 1.40 -0.32
C ILE A 144 11.88 1.19 0.50
N SER A 145 11.79 0.38 1.55
CA SER A 145 12.95 -0.10 2.31
C SER A 145 12.98 -1.61 2.19
N SER A 146 14.16 -2.17 2.10
CA SER A 146 14.28 -3.62 1.96
C SER A 146 15.65 -4.08 2.47
N GLN A 147 15.65 -5.31 2.96
CA GLN A 147 16.89 -6.03 3.22
C GLN A 147 16.83 -7.31 2.39
N PRO A 148 17.68 -7.46 1.39
CA PRO A 148 17.67 -8.65 0.54
C PRO A 148 17.75 -9.93 1.36
N GLY A 149 16.90 -10.88 1.03
CA GLY A 149 16.78 -12.14 1.74
C GLY A 149 15.93 -12.09 3.01
N CYS A 150 15.50 -10.93 3.46
CA CYS A 150 14.84 -10.78 4.76
C CYS A 150 13.45 -10.18 4.69
N TRP A 151 13.31 -8.99 4.10
CA TRP A 151 12.03 -8.30 4.12
C TRP A 151 11.99 -7.14 3.11
N THR A 152 10.77 -6.68 2.81
CA THR A 152 10.50 -5.46 2.05
C THR A 152 9.38 -4.69 2.73
N GLU A 153 9.49 -3.38 2.81
CA GLU A 153 8.45 -2.50 3.31
C GLU A 153 8.21 -1.36 2.34
N VAL A 154 6.95 -1.18 1.96
CA VAL A 154 6.52 -0.07 1.11
C VAL A 154 5.69 0.86 1.97
N ARG A 155 6.03 2.15 1.96
CA ARG A 155 5.33 3.19 2.71
C ARG A 155 4.76 4.21 1.76
N VAL A 156 3.52 4.65 2.06
CA VAL A 156 2.87 5.72 1.32
C VAL A 156 2.41 6.78 2.31
N ARG A 157 2.82 8.03 2.08
CA ARG A 157 2.47 9.16 2.94
C ARG A 157 1.55 10.11 2.19
N PHE A 158 0.55 10.62 2.88
CA PHE A 158 -0.40 11.58 2.28
C PHE A 158 -1.09 12.40 3.37
N SER A 159 -1.69 13.51 2.95
CA SER A 159 -2.43 14.39 3.85
C SER A 159 -3.74 13.75 4.26
N TYR A 160 -4.11 13.85 5.53
CA TYR A 160 -5.37 13.31 6.01
C TYR A 160 -6.29 14.33 6.66
N LYS A 161 -5.78 15.52 6.99
CA LYS A 161 -6.64 16.61 7.43
C LYS A 161 -6.78 17.61 6.31
N THR A 162 -7.97 17.68 5.78
CA THR A 162 -8.36 18.81 4.97
C THR A 162 -8.97 19.83 5.90
N ASP A 163 -8.56 21.07 5.78
CA ASP A 163 -9.19 22.17 6.48
C ASP A 163 -10.63 22.24 6.03
N GLY A 164 -11.49 21.69 6.82
CA GLY A 164 -12.92 21.66 6.46
C GLY A 164 -13.72 22.32 7.48
#